data_9d31aa18f26b39cf06b6bd0d53587f5b
#
_entry.id   9d31aa18f26b39cf06b6bd0d53587f5b
#
_cell.length_a   1.000
_cell.length_b   1.000
_cell.length_c   1.000
_cell.angle_alpha   90.00
_cell.angle_beta   90.00
_cell.angle_gamma   90.00
#
_symmetry.space_group_name_H-M   'P 1'
#
loop_
_entity.id
_entity.type
_entity.pdbx_description
1 polymer ?
#
loop_
_entity_poly.entity_id
_entity_poly.type
_entity_poly.pdbx_seq_one_letter_code
_entity_poly.pdbx_strand_id
1 'polypeptide(L)'
;QAVLRVTACAEHGGPADLPRAAYHLGNRHVQLEVKPDHLQLEPDPVLADMLRAMHLIVREVSAPFEPEGGAYAAAHEHAHHDHPH
;
A
#
# COMPACT_ATOMS: atom_id res chain seq x y z
N GLN A 1 4.03 11.08 -12.07
CA GLN A 1 4.17 9.63 -12.29
C GLN A 1 2.81 8.97 -12.17
N ALA A 2 2.54 7.98 -13.00
CA ALA A 2 1.30 7.24 -12.92
C ALA A 2 1.35 6.30 -11.73
N VAL A 3 0.30 6.32 -10.93
CA VAL A 3 0.16 5.39 -9.79
C VAL A 3 -1.26 4.86 -9.76
N LEU A 4 -1.44 3.72 -9.13
CA LEU A 4 -2.77 3.24 -8.77
C LEU A 4 -3.10 3.76 -7.38
N ARG A 5 -4.20 4.46 -7.27
CA ARG A 5 -4.68 4.92 -5.97
C ARG A 5 -5.85 4.03 -5.55
N VAL A 6 -5.74 3.49 -4.35
CA VAL A 6 -6.69 2.51 -3.84
C VAL A 6 -7.41 3.10 -2.65
N THR A 7 -8.74 3.10 -2.71
CA THR A 7 -9.56 3.61 -1.62
C THR A 7 -10.63 2.59 -1.27
N ALA A 8 -11.18 2.71 -0.06
CA ALA A 8 -12.26 1.85 0.36
C ALA A 8 -13.55 2.28 -0.31
N CYS A 9 -14.41 1.31 -0.61
CA CYS A 9 -15.72 1.61 -1.20
C CYS A 9 -16.62 2.17 -0.10
N ALA A 10 -17.24 3.33 -0.38
CA ALA A 10 -18.07 3.99 0.62
C ALA A 10 -19.29 3.16 0.99
N GLU A 11 -19.81 2.37 0.06
CA GLU A 11 -21.03 1.60 0.31
C GLU A 11 -20.77 0.23 0.91
N HIS A 12 -19.67 -0.38 0.52
CA HIS A 12 -19.39 -1.77 0.93
C HIS A 12 -18.13 -1.88 1.77
N GLY A 13 -17.45 -0.77 1.97
CA GLY A 13 -16.17 -0.80 2.66
C GLY A 13 -16.29 -0.64 4.15
N GLY A 14 -15.21 -0.93 4.83
CA GLY A 14 -15.10 -0.76 6.27
C GLY A 14 -13.69 -0.39 6.66
N PRO A 15 -13.47 -0.11 7.95
CA PRO A 15 -12.17 0.41 8.40
C PRO A 15 -11.02 -0.58 8.25
N ALA A 16 -11.31 -1.86 8.08
CA ALA A 16 -10.27 -2.86 7.89
C ALA A 16 -9.85 -3.05 6.44
N ASP A 17 -10.54 -2.42 5.49
CA ASP A 17 -10.30 -2.70 4.07
C ASP A 17 -8.92 -2.29 3.61
N LEU A 18 -8.50 -1.06 3.90
CA LEU A 18 -7.18 -0.61 3.48
C LEU A 18 -6.06 -1.32 4.23
N PRO A 19 -6.13 -1.51 5.55
CA PRO A 19 -5.13 -2.31 6.24
C PRO A 19 -5.02 -3.72 5.71
N ARG A 20 -6.15 -4.36 5.37
CA ARG A 20 -6.12 -5.71 4.83
C ARG A 20 -5.47 -5.74 3.45
N ALA A 21 -5.78 -4.75 2.62
CA ALA A 21 -5.14 -4.63 1.31
C ALA A 21 -3.63 -4.44 1.46
N ALA A 22 -3.22 -3.58 2.39
CA ALA A 22 -1.80 -3.33 2.63
C ALA A 22 -1.10 -4.62 3.08
N TYR A 23 -1.77 -5.42 3.90
CA TYR A 23 -1.22 -6.69 4.34
C TYR A 23 -0.97 -7.63 3.15
N HIS A 24 -1.95 -7.76 2.26
CA HIS A 24 -1.80 -8.66 1.11
C HIS A 24 -0.77 -8.15 0.11
N LEU A 25 -0.73 -6.84 -0.11
CA LEU A 25 0.27 -6.27 -1.00
C LEU A 25 1.66 -6.39 -0.41
N GLY A 26 1.80 -6.21 0.89
CA GLY A 26 3.07 -6.38 1.57
C GLY A 26 3.58 -7.80 1.50
N ASN A 27 2.68 -8.78 1.58
CA ASN A 27 3.05 -10.18 1.43
C ASN A 27 3.61 -10.49 0.04
N ARG A 28 3.27 -9.70 -0.94
CA ARG A 28 3.79 -9.85 -2.30
C ARG A 28 5.00 -8.98 -2.56
N HIS A 29 5.50 -8.33 -1.52
CA HIS A 29 6.65 -7.44 -1.59
C HIS A 29 6.43 -6.27 -2.55
N VAL A 30 5.20 -5.79 -2.61
CA VAL A 30 4.84 -4.66 -3.46
C VAL A 30 5.29 -3.38 -2.78
N GLN A 31 5.91 -2.48 -3.56
CA GLN A 31 6.24 -1.15 -3.09
C GLN A 31 4.94 -0.38 -2.89
N LEU A 32 4.71 0.13 -1.70
CA LEU A 32 3.42 0.66 -1.33
C LEU A 32 3.57 1.96 -0.55
N GLU A 33 2.82 2.96 -0.96
CA GLU A 33 2.70 4.20 -0.18
C GLU A 33 1.42 4.09 0.65
N VAL A 34 1.53 4.30 1.97
CA VAL A 34 0.42 4.11 2.89
C VAL A 34 -0.01 5.45 3.45
N LYS A 35 -1.25 5.81 3.21
CA LYS A 35 -1.88 7.03 3.74
C LYS A 35 -3.13 6.63 4.52
N PRO A 36 -3.63 7.51 5.40
CA PRO A 36 -4.79 7.15 6.21
C PRO A 36 -6.03 6.78 5.40
N ASP A 37 -6.23 7.40 4.25
CA ASP A 37 -7.43 7.22 3.46
C ASP A 37 -7.21 6.55 2.11
N HIS A 38 -5.97 6.19 1.78
CA HIS A 38 -5.70 5.51 0.52
C HIS A 38 -4.33 4.85 0.53
N LEU A 39 -4.13 3.97 -0.43
CA LEU A 39 -2.83 3.38 -0.72
C LEU A 39 -2.46 3.75 -2.13
N GLN A 40 -1.16 3.81 -2.43
CA GLN A 40 -0.71 4.00 -3.80
C GLN A 40 0.38 3.00 -4.12
N LEU A 41 0.37 2.52 -5.35
CA LEU A 41 1.37 1.59 -5.85
C LEU A 41 1.59 1.85 -7.32
N GLU A 42 2.67 1.30 -7.87
CA GLU A 42 2.91 1.42 -9.29
C GLU A 42 1.85 0.65 -10.07
N PRO A 43 1.49 1.11 -11.26
CA PRO A 43 0.43 0.44 -12.03
C PRO A 43 0.78 -1.01 -12.32
N ASP A 44 -0.17 -1.89 -12.05
CA ASP A 44 -0.03 -3.32 -12.26
C ASP A 44 -1.42 -3.90 -12.46
N PRO A 45 -1.74 -4.39 -13.66
CA PRO A 45 -3.10 -4.87 -13.94
C PRO A 45 -3.52 -6.06 -13.10
N VAL A 46 -2.59 -6.93 -12.76
CA VAL A 46 -2.92 -8.10 -11.93
C VAL A 46 -3.29 -7.67 -10.52
N LEU A 47 -2.51 -6.75 -9.96
CA LEU A 47 -2.81 -6.23 -8.63
C LEU A 47 -4.07 -5.41 -8.63
N ALA A 48 -4.32 -4.62 -9.69
CA ALA A 48 -5.55 -3.86 -9.79
C ALA A 48 -6.77 -4.79 -9.77
N ASP A 49 -6.71 -5.89 -10.50
CA ASP A 49 -7.80 -6.84 -10.51
C ASP A 49 -8.00 -7.51 -9.17
N MET A 50 -6.91 -7.86 -8.49
CA MET A 50 -6.98 -8.44 -7.16
C MET A 50 -7.66 -7.48 -6.17
N LEU A 51 -7.26 -6.21 -6.22
CA LEU A 51 -7.82 -5.22 -5.31
C LEU A 51 -9.29 -4.95 -5.59
N ARG A 52 -9.67 -4.93 -6.87
CA ARG A 52 -11.09 -4.78 -7.22
C ARG A 52 -11.91 -5.98 -6.78
N ALA A 53 -11.33 -7.17 -6.84
CA ALA A 53 -11.99 -8.37 -6.34
C ALA A 53 -12.19 -8.32 -4.82
N MET A 54 -11.40 -7.50 -4.12
CA MET A 54 -11.57 -7.25 -2.70
C MET A 54 -12.53 -6.12 -2.41
N HIS A 55 -13.25 -5.66 -3.42
CA HIS A 55 -14.24 -4.58 -3.33
C HIS A 55 -13.61 -3.21 -3.02
N LEU A 56 -12.38 -3.03 -3.45
CA LEU A 56 -11.72 -1.73 -3.32
C LEU A 56 -11.87 -0.95 -4.62
N ILE A 57 -11.79 0.36 -4.51
CA ILE A 57 -11.80 1.24 -5.67
C ILE A 57 -10.35 1.48 -6.08
N VAL A 58 -10.06 1.24 -7.34
CA VAL A 58 -8.71 1.37 -7.88
C VAL A 58 -8.77 2.32 -9.06
N ARG A 59 -8.00 3.40 -8.99
CA ARG A 59 -7.94 4.39 -10.07
C ARG A 59 -6.49 4.67 -10.41
N GLU A 60 -6.23 4.86 -11.69
CA GLU A 60 -4.92 5.32 -12.11
C GLU A 60 -4.93 6.84 -12.08
N VAL A 61 -3.99 7.43 -11.35
CA VAL A 61 -3.87 8.88 -11.23
C VAL A 61 -2.42 9.27 -11.42
N SER A 62 -2.18 10.56 -11.69
CA SER A 62 -0.84 11.10 -11.77
C SER A 62 -0.55 11.77 -10.43
N ALA A 63 0.45 11.29 -9.72
CA ALA A 63 0.77 11.81 -8.40
C ALA A 63 2.20 11.44 -8.03
N PRO A 64 2.79 12.13 -7.07
CA PRO A 64 4.07 11.69 -6.52
C PRO A 64 3.91 10.34 -5.87
N PHE A 65 4.98 9.53 -5.91
CA PHE A 65 4.95 8.21 -5.30
C PHE A 65 6.10 8.10 -4.31
N GLU A 66 5.74 7.92 -3.04
CA GLU A 66 6.72 7.82 -1.96
C GLU A 66 6.43 6.54 -1.18
N PRO A 67 6.91 5.39 -1.67
CA PRO A 67 6.60 4.13 -1.01
C PRO A 67 7.28 4.03 0.35
N GLU A 68 6.67 3.21 1.21
CA GLU A 68 7.22 2.93 2.53
C GLU A 68 8.58 2.26 2.40
N GLY A 69 9.48 2.59 3.30
CA GLY A 69 10.81 2.01 3.29
C GLY A 69 10.91 0.63 3.91
N GLY A 70 9.84 0.18 4.52
CA GLY A 70 9.86 -1.11 5.19
C GLY A 70 10.48 -1.01 6.57
N ALA A 71 9.96 -1.81 7.47
CA ALA A 71 10.38 -1.76 8.88
C ALA A 71 11.84 -2.14 9.05
N TYR A 72 12.30 -3.10 8.27
CA TYR A 72 13.68 -3.54 8.37
C TYR A 72 14.65 -2.45 7.92
N ALA A 73 14.33 -1.77 6.84
CA ALA A 73 15.16 -0.67 6.37
C ALA A 73 15.17 0.47 7.38
N ALA A 74 14.04 0.80 7.96
CA ALA A 74 13.94 1.84 8.97
C ALA A 74 14.73 1.48 10.20
N ALA A 75 14.65 0.23 10.65
CA ALA A 75 15.43 -0.22 11.78
C ALA A 75 16.91 -0.12 11.50
N HIS A 76 17.30 -0.42 10.28
CA HIS A 76 18.68 -0.32 9.88
C HIS A 76 19.18 1.11 9.96
N GLU A 77 18.37 2.04 9.57
CA GLU A 77 18.77 3.43 9.62
C GLU A 77 18.96 3.95 11.01
N HIS A 78 18.11 3.52 11.91
CA HIS A 78 18.21 4.08 13.20
C HIS A 78 19.17 3.39 14.01
N ALA A 79 19.58 2.34 13.63
CA ALA A 79 20.13 1.72 14.45
C ALA A 79 21.25 1.53 14.72
N HIS A 80 21.78 1.32 14.24
CA HIS A 80 22.88 0.95 14.59
C HIS A 80 22.83 0.93 15.98
N HIS A 81 22.07 1.10 16.52
CA HIS A 81 22.14 1.00 17.79
C HIS A 81 21.56 -0.21 18.19
N ASP A 82 21.45 -0.69 18.00
CA ASP A 82 21.15 -1.57 18.41
C ASP A 82 20.45 -2.27 18.85
N HIS A 83 20.14 -2.59 18.66
CA HIS A 83 19.42 -3.23 19.21
C HIS A 83 19.20 -4.41 18.86
N PRO A 84 19.16 -4.93 19.33
CA PRO A 84 19.14 -6.12 19.19
C PRO A 84 18.03 -6.70 18.83
N HIS A 85 17.67 -7.06 18.60
CA HIS A 85 16.65 -7.71 18.38
C HIS A 85 16.74 -8.57 17.76
#